data_a272c7f4278d9114a373143be75aad03
#
_entry.id   a272c7f4278d9114a373143be75aad03
#
_cell.length_a   1.000
_cell.length_b   1.000
_cell.length_c   1.000
_cell.angle_alpha   90.00
_cell.angle_beta   90.00
_cell.angle_gamma   90.00
#
_symmetry.space_group_name_H-M   'P 1'
#
loop_
_entity.id
_entity.type
_entity.pdbx_description
1 polymer ?
#
loop_
_entity_poly.entity_id
_entity_poly.type
_entity_poly.pdbx_seq_one_letter_code
_entity_poly.pdbx_strand_id
1 'polypeptide(L)'
;MSSSQNTFDTAVRSVSGVYPAAPVVWSYSSLTDAQACPRRWMLTHASYPSIWARPGYPHRPSVPELAGRIVHRCIEVVLRELRSQGCAAVSDPKAVSVLRTLGGYSRLAERTTDEVLEEFA
;
A
#
# COMPACT_ATOMS: atom_id res chain seq x y z
N MET A 1 11.95 -11.70 43.65
CA MET A 1 11.94 -10.72 42.53
C MET A 1 11.34 -11.39 41.31
N SER A 2 10.08 -11.38 41.18
CA SER A 2 9.40 -11.91 39.99
C SER A 2 7.94 -11.57 40.10
N SER A 3 7.33 -11.07 39.04
CA SER A 3 5.89 -10.89 38.85
C SER A 3 5.43 -9.45 38.60
N SER A 4 5.97 -8.78 37.57
CA SER A 4 5.29 -7.57 37.06
C SER A 4 5.03 -7.62 35.53
N GLN A 5 5.29 -8.73 34.88
CA GLN A 5 5.12 -8.86 33.42
C GLN A 5 3.76 -9.45 32.98
N ASN A 6 2.98 -10.01 33.89
CA ASN A 6 1.76 -10.76 33.53
C ASN A 6 0.46 -9.94 33.51
N THR A 7 0.46 -8.69 33.99
CA THR A 7 -0.78 -7.91 34.11
C THR A 7 -1.17 -7.23 32.79
N PHE A 8 -0.20 -6.91 31.94
CA PHE A 8 -0.48 -6.31 30.63
C PHE A 8 -1.07 -7.32 29.62
N ASP A 9 -0.61 -8.56 29.68
CA ASP A 9 -1.03 -9.59 28.71
C ASP A 9 -2.47 -10.09 28.97
N THR A 10 -2.95 -10.03 30.21
CA THR A 10 -4.29 -10.45 30.57
C THR A 10 -5.35 -9.39 30.27
N ALA A 11 -5.01 -8.10 30.39
CA ALA A 11 -5.93 -7.00 30.06
C ALA A 11 -6.20 -6.87 28.56
N VAL A 12 -5.24 -7.29 27.75
CA VAL A 12 -5.34 -7.25 26.28
C VAL A 12 -6.25 -8.37 25.73
N ARG A 13 -6.41 -9.46 26.46
CA ARG A 13 -7.23 -10.62 26.02
C ARG A 13 -8.74 -10.49 26.26
N SER A 14 -9.20 -9.51 27.02
CA SER A 14 -10.62 -9.42 27.42
C SER A 14 -11.48 -8.51 26.56
N VAL A 15 -10.91 -7.81 25.59
CA VAL A 15 -11.69 -7.06 24.61
C VAL A 15 -12.02 -8.01 23.47
N SER A 16 -13.23 -8.58 23.46
CA SER A 16 -13.78 -9.31 22.31
C SER A 16 -13.99 -8.30 21.17
N GLY A 17 -12.92 -7.81 20.64
CA GLY A 17 -12.86 -6.86 19.56
C GLY A 17 -11.97 -7.39 18.47
N VAL A 18 -12.14 -6.84 17.31
CA VAL A 18 -11.28 -7.02 16.18
C VAL A 18 -9.86 -6.67 16.61
N TYR A 19 -9.03 -7.68 16.79
CA TYR A 19 -7.64 -7.48 17.15
C TYR A 19 -6.84 -7.20 15.89
N PRO A 20 -6.22 -6.03 15.74
CA PRO A 20 -5.34 -5.78 14.62
C PRO A 20 -4.08 -6.63 14.74
N ALA A 21 -3.70 -7.30 13.66
CA ALA A 21 -2.40 -7.94 13.57
C ALA A 21 -1.33 -6.89 13.27
N ALA A 22 -0.20 -6.96 13.96
CA ALA A 22 0.91 -6.04 13.74
C ALA A 22 1.43 -6.14 12.29
N PRO A 23 1.89 -5.03 11.69
CA PRO A 23 2.48 -5.07 10.37
C PRO A 23 3.77 -5.88 10.38
N VAL A 24 3.97 -6.67 9.33
CA VAL A 24 5.17 -7.51 9.16
C VAL A 24 6.36 -6.69 8.66
N VAL A 25 6.10 -5.61 7.94
CA VAL A 25 7.12 -4.75 7.33
C VAL A 25 7.06 -3.35 7.93
N TRP A 26 8.21 -2.87 8.36
CA TRP A 26 8.39 -1.54 8.90
C TRP A 26 9.14 -0.65 7.91
N SER A 27 8.70 0.59 7.77
CA SER A 27 9.41 1.64 7.05
C SER A 27 9.77 2.77 8.00
N TYR A 28 10.67 3.65 7.59
CA TYR A 28 11.02 4.83 8.39
C TYR A 28 9.80 5.72 8.67
N SER A 29 8.97 5.95 7.66
CA SER A 29 7.73 6.72 7.81
C SER A 29 6.74 6.04 8.77
N SER A 30 6.60 4.72 8.69
CA SER A 30 5.77 3.93 9.60
C SER A 30 6.24 4.06 11.05
N LEU A 31 7.55 4.04 11.29
CA LEU A 31 8.12 4.24 12.62
C LEU A 31 7.85 5.66 13.14
N THR A 32 8.04 6.67 12.30
CA THR A 32 7.78 8.08 12.64
C THR A 32 6.31 8.30 12.99
N ASP A 33 5.39 7.71 12.21
CA ASP A 33 3.95 7.76 12.48
C ASP A 33 3.60 7.06 13.80
N ALA A 34 4.22 5.91 14.09
CA ALA A 34 4.01 5.18 15.33
C ALA A 34 4.49 5.99 16.55
N GLN A 35 5.62 6.69 16.44
CA GLN A 35 6.13 7.57 17.47
C GLN A 35 5.25 8.80 17.69
N ALA A 36 4.74 9.39 16.60
CA ALA A 36 3.89 10.57 16.67
C ALA A 36 2.50 10.26 17.24
N CYS A 37 1.88 9.18 16.82
CA CYS A 37 0.57 8.74 17.30
C CYS A 37 0.38 7.23 17.08
N PRO A 38 0.64 6.38 18.09
CA PRO A 38 0.49 4.95 18.00
C PRO A 38 -0.89 4.49 17.53
N ARG A 39 -1.95 5.17 17.98
CA ARG A 39 -3.32 4.85 17.59
C ARG A 39 -3.57 5.09 16.10
N ARG A 40 -3.12 6.22 15.57
CA ARG A 40 -3.23 6.52 14.13
C ARG A 40 -2.43 5.52 13.32
N TRP A 41 -1.22 5.22 13.77
CA TRP A 41 -0.38 4.22 13.13
C TRP A 41 -1.03 2.85 13.08
N MET A 42 -1.61 2.37 14.17
CA MET A 42 -2.34 1.09 14.22
C MET A 42 -3.52 1.08 13.25
N LEU A 43 -4.32 2.15 13.20
CA LEU A 43 -5.44 2.25 12.26
C LEU A 43 -4.99 2.25 10.80
N THR A 44 -3.80 2.74 10.50
CA THR A 44 -3.31 2.88 9.12
C THR A 44 -2.56 1.64 8.63
N HIS A 45 -1.80 0.96 9.49
CA HIS A 45 -0.82 -0.04 9.07
C HIS A 45 -1.11 -1.46 9.56
N ALA A 46 -1.86 -1.63 10.64
CA ALA A 46 -2.19 -2.95 11.16
C ALA A 46 -3.21 -3.67 10.26
N SER A 47 -3.25 -4.99 10.33
CA SER A 47 -4.24 -5.79 9.60
C SER A 47 -5.47 -6.06 10.45
N TYR A 48 -6.63 -6.01 9.84
CA TYR A 48 -7.94 -6.22 10.47
C TYR A 48 -8.71 -7.36 9.76
N PRO A 49 -8.20 -8.60 9.79
CA PRO A 49 -8.70 -9.69 8.95
C PRO A 49 -10.16 -10.06 9.19
N SER A 50 -10.73 -9.72 10.35
CA SER A 50 -12.15 -9.92 10.65
C SER A 50 -13.06 -8.81 10.09
N ILE A 51 -12.50 -7.72 9.57
CA ILE A 51 -13.26 -6.62 8.96
C ILE A 51 -13.04 -6.64 7.44
N TRP A 52 -11.80 -6.73 6.98
CA TRP A 52 -11.48 -6.79 5.56
C TRP A 52 -10.07 -7.35 5.30
N ALA A 53 -9.79 -7.68 4.04
CA ALA A 53 -8.55 -8.35 3.65
C ALA A 53 -7.37 -7.39 3.40
N ARG A 54 -7.56 -6.07 3.47
CA ARG A 54 -6.53 -5.07 3.16
C ARG A 54 -5.81 -4.58 4.42
N PRO A 55 -4.58 -4.06 4.31
CA PRO A 55 -3.93 -3.37 5.42
C PRO A 55 -4.68 -2.10 5.84
N GLY A 56 -4.57 -1.78 7.11
CA GLY A 56 -5.23 -0.64 7.72
C GLY A 56 -6.70 -0.88 8.04
N TYR A 57 -7.31 0.05 8.78
CA TYR A 57 -8.73 0.06 9.06
C TYR A 57 -9.52 0.51 7.82
N PRO A 58 -10.72 -0.05 7.56
CA PRO A 58 -11.54 0.36 6.42
C PRO A 58 -11.72 1.87 6.33
N HIS A 59 -11.30 2.45 5.22
CA HIS A 59 -11.50 3.87 4.95
C HIS A 59 -11.81 4.07 3.47
N ARG A 60 -12.45 5.17 3.16
CA ARG A 60 -12.63 5.59 1.76
C ARG A 60 -11.39 6.36 1.34
N PRO A 61 -10.73 5.94 0.25
CA PRO A 61 -9.57 6.68 -0.23
C PRO A 61 -9.97 8.08 -0.69
N SER A 62 -9.14 9.05 -0.42
CA SER A 62 -9.31 10.41 -0.95
C SER A 62 -8.90 10.48 -2.42
N VAL A 63 -9.41 11.49 -3.13
CA VAL A 63 -9.04 11.70 -4.54
C VAL A 63 -7.52 11.85 -4.74
N PRO A 64 -6.77 12.61 -3.91
CA PRO A 64 -5.33 12.66 -4.01
C PRO A 64 -4.64 11.31 -3.79
N GLU A 65 -5.16 10.50 -2.88
CA GLU A 65 -4.63 9.15 -2.63
C GLU A 65 -4.81 8.24 -3.84
N LEU A 66 -6.01 8.24 -4.44
CA LEU A 66 -6.29 7.49 -5.67
C LEU A 66 -5.40 7.95 -6.82
N ALA A 67 -5.27 9.26 -7.02
CA ALA A 67 -4.39 9.82 -8.05
C ALA A 67 -2.94 9.38 -7.86
N GLY A 68 -2.43 9.42 -6.62
CA GLY A 68 -1.10 8.92 -6.28
C GLY A 68 -0.93 7.44 -6.62
N ARG A 69 -1.89 6.59 -6.28
CA ARG A 69 -1.86 5.15 -6.59
C ARG A 69 -1.86 4.90 -8.11
N ILE A 70 -2.68 5.62 -8.86
CA ILE A 70 -2.73 5.52 -10.33
C ILE A 70 -1.37 5.87 -10.94
N VAL A 71 -0.78 6.99 -10.53
CA VAL A 71 0.54 7.42 -11.01
C VAL A 71 1.61 6.38 -10.69
N HIS A 72 1.68 5.90 -9.45
CA HIS A 72 2.64 4.87 -9.06
C HIS A 72 2.46 3.57 -9.87
N ARG A 73 1.22 3.15 -10.09
CA ARG A 73 0.94 1.96 -10.88
C ARG A 73 1.34 2.14 -12.35
N CYS A 74 1.09 3.31 -12.93
CA CYS A 74 1.54 3.63 -14.29
C CYS A 74 3.06 3.55 -14.40
N ILE A 75 3.78 4.15 -13.46
CA ILE A 75 5.25 4.10 -13.42
C ILE A 75 5.74 2.65 -13.31
N GLU A 76 5.15 1.87 -12.41
CA GLU A 76 5.50 0.46 -12.21
C GLU A 76 5.34 -0.36 -13.50
N VAL A 77 4.21 -0.20 -14.20
CA VAL A 77 3.94 -0.90 -15.47
C VAL A 77 4.96 -0.50 -16.53
N VAL A 78 5.25 0.79 -16.68
CA VAL A 78 6.23 1.27 -17.64
C VAL A 78 7.64 0.73 -17.34
N LEU A 79 8.07 0.83 -16.08
CA LEU A 79 9.40 0.36 -15.69
C LEU A 79 9.55 -1.16 -15.84
N ARG A 80 8.52 -1.91 -15.51
CA ARG A 80 8.50 -3.37 -15.68
C ARG A 80 8.64 -3.74 -17.16
N GLU A 81 7.90 -3.07 -18.04
CA GLU A 81 7.93 -3.33 -19.47
C GLU A 81 9.29 -2.90 -20.08
N LEU A 82 9.82 -1.74 -19.73
CA LEU A 82 11.16 -1.30 -20.14
C LEU A 82 12.23 -2.33 -19.75
N ARG A 83 12.15 -2.82 -18.53
CA ARG A 83 13.08 -3.85 -18.03
C ARG A 83 12.93 -5.18 -18.78
N SER A 84 11.72 -5.60 -19.08
CA SER A 84 11.45 -6.85 -19.82
C SER A 84 12.01 -6.80 -21.24
N GLN A 85 12.04 -5.60 -21.85
CA GLN A 85 12.59 -5.36 -23.19
C GLN A 85 14.11 -5.06 -23.17
N GLY A 86 14.74 -5.15 -22.01
CA GLY A 86 16.19 -4.93 -21.86
C GLY A 86 16.61 -3.47 -22.03
N CYS A 87 15.71 -2.51 -21.81
CA CYS A 87 16.06 -1.09 -21.80
C CYS A 87 16.85 -0.76 -20.52
N ALA A 88 18.05 -0.20 -20.69
CA ALA A 88 18.90 0.19 -19.56
C ALA A 88 18.50 1.53 -18.94
N ALA A 89 17.85 2.40 -19.71
CA ALA A 89 17.42 3.73 -19.29
C ALA A 89 16.17 4.17 -20.06
N VAL A 90 15.46 5.16 -19.51
CA VAL A 90 14.28 5.75 -20.17
C VAL A 90 14.63 6.46 -21.48
N SER A 91 15.89 6.89 -21.61
CA SER A 91 16.44 7.49 -22.84
C SER A 91 16.81 6.48 -23.93
N ASP A 92 16.67 5.19 -23.68
CA ASP A 92 16.92 4.17 -24.70
C ASP A 92 15.97 4.37 -25.89
N PRO A 93 16.47 4.32 -27.15
CA PRO A 93 15.62 4.43 -28.33
C PRO A 93 14.44 3.43 -28.38
N LYS A 94 14.62 2.26 -27.76
CA LYS A 94 13.57 1.25 -27.64
C LYS A 94 12.42 1.67 -26.72
N ALA A 95 12.63 2.62 -25.81
CA ALA A 95 11.62 3.04 -24.85
C ALA A 95 10.36 3.61 -25.54
N VAL A 96 10.53 4.29 -26.67
CA VAL A 96 9.39 4.81 -27.46
C VAL A 96 8.53 3.66 -27.99
N SER A 97 9.13 2.58 -28.48
CA SER A 97 8.37 1.42 -28.95
C SER A 97 7.64 0.71 -27.82
N VAL A 98 8.26 0.61 -26.65
CA VAL A 98 7.64 0.06 -25.44
C VAL A 98 6.38 0.85 -25.05
N LEU A 99 6.47 2.19 -25.02
CA LEU A 99 5.30 3.05 -24.72
C LEU A 99 4.19 2.88 -25.77
N ARG A 100 4.53 2.74 -27.05
CA ARG A 100 3.54 2.44 -28.10
C ARG A 100 2.86 1.09 -27.89
N THR A 101 3.60 0.07 -27.50
CA THR A 101 3.04 -1.25 -27.20
C THR A 101 2.05 -1.21 -26.04
N LEU A 102 2.30 -0.35 -25.04
CA LEU A 102 1.38 -0.10 -23.94
C LEU A 102 0.14 0.72 -24.34
N GLY A 103 0.05 1.17 -25.58
CA GLY A 103 -1.05 1.99 -26.11
C GLY A 103 -0.89 3.48 -25.86
N GLY A 104 0.29 3.93 -25.42
CA GLY A 104 0.56 5.30 -25.03
C GLY A 104 0.09 5.63 -23.61
N TYR A 105 0.43 6.83 -23.15
CA TYR A 105 0.15 7.27 -21.78
C TYR A 105 -1.35 7.34 -21.46
N SER A 106 -2.19 7.79 -22.39
CA SER A 106 -3.64 7.93 -22.15
C SER A 106 -4.29 6.59 -21.87
N ARG A 107 -4.07 5.59 -22.73
CA ARG A 107 -4.64 4.25 -22.54
C ARG A 107 -4.08 3.55 -21.30
N LEU A 108 -2.80 3.77 -21.01
CA LEU A 108 -2.19 3.25 -19.79
C LEU A 108 -2.88 3.86 -18.57
N ALA A 109 -3.09 5.18 -18.55
CA ALA A 109 -3.74 5.87 -17.44
C ALA A 109 -5.20 5.42 -17.26
N GLU A 110 -5.98 5.29 -18.34
CA GLU A 110 -7.36 4.80 -18.32
C GLU A 110 -7.42 3.39 -17.70
N ARG A 111 -6.66 2.44 -18.24
CA ARG A 111 -6.62 1.07 -17.74
C ARG A 111 -6.20 1.01 -16.27
N THR A 112 -5.17 1.75 -15.89
CA THR A 112 -4.68 1.77 -14.52
C THR A 112 -5.69 2.41 -13.57
N THR A 113 -6.44 3.39 -14.05
CA THR A 113 -7.54 4.00 -13.29
C THR A 113 -8.62 2.98 -13.00
N ASP A 114 -9.06 2.24 -14.01
CA ASP A 114 -10.08 1.20 -13.86
C ASP A 114 -9.61 0.11 -12.88
N GLU A 115 -8.37 -0.38 -13.03
CA GLU A 115 -7.76 -1.36 -12.10
C GLU A 115 -7.74 -0.86 -10.65
N VAL A 116 -7.34 0.40 -10.43
CA VAL A 116 -7.28 0.98 -9.08
C VAL A 116 -8.68 1.18 -8.51
N LEU A 117 -9.66 1.60 -9.30
CA LEU A 117 -11.03 1.79 -8.85
C LEU A 117 -11.71 0.46 -8.51
N GLU A 118 -11.46 -0.60 -9.28
CA GLU A 118 -11.95 -1.95 -9.00
C GLU A 118 -11.45 -2.49 -7.65
N GLU A 119 -10.25 -2.09 -7.22
CA GLU A 119 -9.73 -2.44 -5.90
C GLU A 119 -10.59 -1.88 -4.75
N PHE A 120 -11.41 -0.87 -4.99
CA PHE A 120 -12.23 -0.18 -3.98
C PHE A 120 -13.74 -0.37 -4.17
N ALA A 121 -14.15 -1.10 -5.20
CA ALA A 121 -15.55 -1.46 -5.43
C ALA A 121 -15.97 -2.63 -4.56
#